data_8a90e5f1f871de7b1ac5b15191f375ad
#
_entry.id   8a90e5f1f871de7b1ac5b15191f375ad
#
_cell.length_a   1.000
_cell.length_b   1.000
_cell.length_c   1.000
_cell.angle_alpha   90.00
_cell.angle_beta   90.00
_cell.angle_gamma   90.00
#
_symmetry.space_group_name_H-M   'P 1'
#
loop_
_entity.id
_entity.type
_entity.pdbx_description
1 polymer ?
#
loop_
_entity_poly.entity_id
_entity_poly.type
_entity_poly.pdbx_seq_one_letter_code
_entity_poly.pdbx_strand_id
1 'polypeptide(L)'
;MIQIQHLTITHTKDLRELVHDLNLTIATGEKVAIIGEEGNGKSSLLALLVNPKAHFDHLSYEGTINKPDSPQVYIPQQISDDLQSLTLNDYFFADTYDLDYATLYRLADELHFDSERFASSQLVSSLSGGEKLKIQLIRELARPHDIIFLDEPSNDMDLTTMTWLKDFIKHSDQTIIYISHDEDLLSQTADTIIHLELLKRRRQARTSVEHLDYDNYSQQRTDAFQQQIQQAKTEKKAYDKAMAKHRRIKQNVQTTLRNTHDSTQGRLVAKKMKAVLSQEKRYDRLAQDMTQMPDKEDSIELFFSHITPLPQGKYLLNLDKKQINIAPHLTIDHLKLSLKGQEKIGIVGDNGCGKSTLLHYLYQRLSQKTDLTIGYMPQRYDAILPVELSPIAFLSKTGDKSEREVISSHLANLNFSHDEMNHAISDLSGGQKGKLLLLHLVLENPQLLILDEPTRNFSPTSQPQVRQLFENYPGAILTVSHDVNYLRQVCQKIYRLDSQGLEEVEI
;
A
#
# COMPACT_ATOMS: atom_id res chain seq x y z
N MET A 1 -11.50 27.08 7.84
CA MET A 1 -11.03 26.94 6.45
C MET A 1 -9.51 26.98 6.44
N ILE A 2 -8.85 25.99 5.86
CA ILE A 2 -7.37 25.92 5.69
C ILE A 2 -7.06 26.19 4.22
N GLN A 3 -6.09 27.07 3.93
CA GLN A 3 -5.65 27.37 2.57
C GLN A 3 -4.19 27.01 2.38
N ILE A 4 -3.91 26.23 1.35
CA ILE A 4 -2.58 25.81 0.92
C ILE A 4 -2.35 26.38 -0.49
N GLN A 5 -1.23 27.09 -0.69
CA GLN A 5 -0.91 27.71 -1.97
C GLN A 5 0.54 27.41 -2.34
N HIS A 6 0.71 26.83 -3.53
CA HIS A 6 2.00 26.50 -4.14
C HIS A 6 2.96 25.73 -3.20
N LEU A 7 2.40 24.81 -2.39
CA LEU A 7 3.20 24.08 -1.42
C LEU A 7 4.00 22.98 -2.14
N THR A 8 5.31 23.11 -2.06
CA THR A 8 6.27 22.10 -2.50
C THR A 8 7.10 21.68 -1.30
N ILE A 9 7.21 20.37 -1.05
CA ILE A 9 7.98 19.78 0.06
C ILE A 9 9.11 18.94 -0.53
N THR A 10 10.33 19.20 -0.06
CA THR A 10 11.55 18.51 -0.50
C THR A 10 12.27 17.90 0.70
N HIS A 11 12.70 16.64 0.57
CA HIS A 11 13.52 15.96 1.56
C HIS A 11 14.97 16.47 1.49
N THR A 12 15.55 16.91 2.62
CA THR A 12 16.83 17.65 2.63
C THR A 12 18.06 16.79 2.33
N LYS A 13 18.03 15.47 2.65
CA LYS A 13 19.20 14.58 2.48
C LYS A 13 19.48 14.21 1.02
N ASP A 14 18.43 13.91 0.26
CA ASP A 14 18.53 13.43 -1.12
C ASP A 14 17.95 14.42 -2.14
N LEU A 15 17.48 15.59 -1.66
CA LEU A 15 16.84 16.66 -2.45
C LEU A 15 15.65 16.17 -3.27
N ARG A 16 15.01 15.09 -2.80
CA ARG A 16 13.86 14.51 -3.48
C ARG A 16 12.61 15.31 -3.13
N GLU A 17 11.92 15.74 -4.15
CA GLU A 17 10.62 16.35 -4.02
C GLU A 17 9.59 15.30 -3.64
N LEU A 18 8.82 15.57 -2.58
CA LEU A 18 7.79 14.69 -2.04
C LEU A 18 6.38 15.18 -2.42
N VAL A 19 6.18 16.50 -2.35
CA VAL A 19 4.92 17.17 -2.72
C VAL A 19 5.26 18.24 -3.73
N HIS A 20 4.52 18.28 -4.83
CA HIS A 20 4.74 19.24 -5.91
C HIS A 20 3.54 20.16 -6.08
N ASP A 21 3.74 21.46 -5.91
CA ASP A 21 2.78 22.55 -6.19
C ASP A 21 1.35 22.26 -5.69
N LEU A 22 1.22 21.82 -4.43
CA LEU A 22 -0.09 21.55 -3.84
C LEU A 22 -0.85 22.85 -3.64
N ASN A 23 -2.02 22.94 -4.24
CA ASN A 23 -2.97 24.04 -4.11
C ASN A 23 -4.31 23.46 -3.65
N LEU A 24 -4.76 23.83 -2.44
CA LEU A 24 -6.00 23.31 -1.87
C LEU A 24 -6.62 24.29 -0.87
N THR A 25 -7.92 24.35 -0.86
CA THR A 25 -8.70 25.03 0.18
C THR A 25 -9.62 24.00 0.85
N ILE A 26 -9.41 23.75 2.15
CA ILE A 26 -10.21 22.82 2.95
C ILE A 26 -11.29 23.61 3.68
N ALA A 27 -12.55 23.26 3.43
CA ALA A 27 -13.69 23.86 4.11
C ALA A 27 -13.84 23.35 5.55
N THR A 28 -14.59 24.07 6.38
CA THR A 28 -14.95 23.59 7.72
C THR A 28 -15.89 22.38 7.60
N GLY A 29 -15.62 21.32 8.35
CA GLY A 29 -16.38 20.08 8.33
C GLY A 29 -15.96 19.08 7.22
N GLU A 30 -15.07 19.47 6.31
CA GLU A 30 -14.61 18.61 5.20
C GLU A 30 -13.71 17.48 5.70
N LYS A 31 -13.84 16.30 5.08
CA LYS A 31 -13.05 15.10 5.36
C LYS A 31 -12.05 14.90 4.23
N VAL A 32 -10.78 15.18 4.52
CA VAL A 32 -9.69 15.15 3.55
C VAL A 32 -8.80 13.94 3.80
N ALA A 33 -8.75 13.03 2.86
CA ALA A 33 -7.88 11.86 2.91
C ALA A 33 -6.60 12.08 2.11
N ILE A 34 -5.44 11.76 2.71
CA ILE A 34 -4.13 11.78 2.06
C ILE A 34 -3.73 10.33 1.78
N ILE A 35 -3.56 10.00 0.49
CA ILE A 35 -3.19 8.66 0.05
C ILE A 35 -1.89 8.67 -0.76
N GLY A 36 -1.29 7.50 -0.96
CA GLY A 36 -0.06 7.29 -1.72
C GLY A 36 0.78 6.16 -1.15
N GLU A 37 1.80 5.74 -1.87
CA GLU A 37 2.74 4.71 -1.40
C GLU A 37 3.52 5.18 -0.18
N GLU A 38 4.08 4.23 0.56
CA GLU A 38 4.93 4.55 1.72
C GLU A 38 6.21 5.30 1.29
N GLY A 39 6.56 6.32 2.08
CA GLY A 39 7.69 7.19 1.78
C GLY A 39 7.42 8.29 0.74
N ASN A 40 6.15 8.50 0.34
CA ASN A 40 5.76 9.59 -0.56
C ASN A 40 5.53 10.94 0.14
N GLY A 41 5.80 11.01 1.45
CA GLY A 41 5.70 12.26 2.19
C GLY A 41 4.34 12.56 2.80
N LYS A 42 3.44 11.56 2.93
CA LYS A 42 2.10 11.73 3.56
C LYS A 42 2.19 12.30 4.96
N SER A 43 2.93 11.62 5.85
CA SER A 43 3.12 12.08 7.25
C SER A 43 3.89 13.39 7.31
N SER A 44 4.81 13.67 6.37
CA SER A 44 5.49 14.96 6.26
C SER A 44 4.52 16.10 5.93
N LEU A 45 3.63 15.87 4.97
CA LEU A 45 2.56 16.85 4.66
C LEU A 45 1.63 17.05 5.85
N LEU A 46 1.19 15.96 6.49
CA LEU A 46 0.30 16.04 7.65
C LEU A 46 0.96 16.79 8.81
N ALA A 47 2.21 16.47 9.15
CA ALA A 47 2.96 17.15 10.21
C ALA A 47 3.12 18.67 9.95
N LEU A 48 3.37 19.03 8.68
CA LEU A 48 3.45 20.44 8.29
C LEU A 48 2.09 21.14 8.40
N LEU A 49 0.98 20.47 8.09
CA LEU A 49 -0.38 21.00 8.29
C LEU A 49 -0.74 21.14 9.77
N VAL A 50 -0.29 20.22 10.62
CA VAL A 50 -0.45 20.29 12.08
C VAL A 50 0.29 21.53 12.61
N ASN A 51 1.54 21.72 12.28
CA ASN A 51 2.35 22.86 12.73
C ASN A 51 3.18 23.48 11.60
N PRO A 52 2.62 24.43 10.83
CA PRO A 52 3.32 25.08 9.72
C PRO A 52 4.58 25.88 10.12
N LYS A 53 4.73 26.18 11.43
CA LYS A 53 5.90 26.94 11.94
C LYS A 53 6.97 26.04 12.55
N ALA A 54 6.75 24.73 12.62
CA ALA A 54 7.74 23.81 13.15
C ALA A 54 8.95 23.74 12.20
N HIS A 55 10.13 23.64 12.79
CA HIS A 55 11.35 23.34 12.03
C HIS A 55 11.52 21.82 11.94
N PHE A 56 11.68 21.35 10.71
CA PHE A 56 11.90 19.93 10.42
C PHE A 56 13.30 19.78 9.78
N ASP A 57 14.28 19.22 10.49
CA ASP A 57 15.65 19.06 10.01
C ASP A 57 15.78 18.29 8.69
N HIS A 58 14.82 17.40 8.45
CA HIS A 58 14.80 16.51 7.28
C HIS A 58 13.94 17.00 6.12
N LEU A 59 13.24 18.15 6.27
CA LEU A 59 12.36 18.70 5.25
C LEU A 59 12.66 20.18 4.98
N SER A 60 12.56 20.58 3.72
CA SER A 60 12.42 21.98 3.32
C SER A 60 11.11 22.13 2.54
N TYR A 61 10.48 23.29 2.66
CA TYR A 61 9.25 23.56 1.91
C TYR A 61 9.20 24.99 1.41
N GLU A 62 8.49 25.17 0.31
CA GLU A 62 8.12 26.45 -0.30
C GLU A 62 6.60 26.54 -0.41
N GLY A 63 6.07 27.76 -0.49
CA GLY A 63 4.63 28.01 -0.53
C GLY A 63 4.08 28.54 0.78
N THR A 64 2.75 28.61 0.90
CA THR A 64 2.08 29.16 2.08
C THR A 64 0.97 28.24 2.58
N ILE A 65 0.87 28.13 3.90
CA ILE A 65 -0.22 27.45 4.60
C ILE A 65 -0.86 28.46 5.53
N ASN A 66 -2.10 28.82 5.24
CA ASN A 66 -2.93 29.68 6.08
C ASN A 66 -3.96 28.81 6.82
N LYS A 67 -3.78 28.66 8.12
CA LYS A 67 -4.65 27.88 9.00
C LYS A 67 -5.24 28.77 10.08
N PRO A 68 -6.55 28.63 10.44
CA PRO A 68 -7.12 29.34 11.55
C PRO A 68 -6.45 28.94 12.87
N ASP A 69 -6.40 29.86 13.80
CA ASP A 69 -5.96 29.59 15.18
C ASP A 69 -7.12 28.98 15.97
N SER A 70 -7.51 27.76 15.56
CA SER A 70 -8.58 26.97 16.17
C SER A 70 -8.02 25.79 16.95
N PRO A 71 -8.71 25.33 18.00
CA PRO A 71 -8.34 24.13 18.71
C PRO A 71 -8.19 22.94 17.76
N GLN A 72 -7.11 22.19 17.92
CA GLN A 72 -6.82 21.03 17.06
C GLN A 72 -6.23 19.90 17.88
N VAL A 73 -6.45 18.68 17.39
CA VAL A 73 -5.84 17.48 17.94
C VAL A 73 -5.10 16.73 16.83
N TYR A 74 -4.02 16.07 17.24
CA TYR A 74 -3.23 15.23 16.36
C TYR A 74 -3.02 13.84 16.97
N ILE A 75 -3.41 12.84 16.25
CA ILE A 75 -3.26 11.43 16.62
C ILE A 75 -2.20 10.83 15.70
N PRO A 76 -0.95 10.68 16.20
CA PRO A 76 0.14 10.13 15.44
C PRO A 76 0.00 8.61 15.26
N GLN A 77 0.66 8.06 14.24
CA GLN A 77 0.73 6.61 14.00
C GLN A 77 1.27 5.83 15.21
N GLN A 78 2.20 6.39 15.96
CA GLN A 78 2.78 5.79 17.15
C GLN A 78 2.87 6.79 18.28
N ILE A 79 2.62 6.32 19.51
CA ILE A 79 2.87 7.12 20.72
C ILE A 79 4.38 7.35 20.86
N SER A 80 4.80 8.57 21.15
CA SER A 80 6.21 8.90 21.38
C SER A 80 6.81 8.10 22.55
N ASP A 81 8.10 7.84 22.52
CA ASP A 81 8.80 7.05 23.55
C ASP A 81 8.66 7.65 24.94
N ASP A 82 8.64 8.98 25.05
CA ASP A 82 8.42 9.68 26.32
C ASP A 82 7.05 9.33 26.92
N LEU A 83 6.00 9.35 26.12
CA LEU A 83 4.64 9.01 26.56
C LEU A 83 4.49 7.49 26.81
N GLN A 84 5.22 6.63 26.08
CA GLN A 84 5.20 5.18 26.32
C GLN A 84 5.79 4.79 27.70
N SER A 85 6.66 5.61 28.25
CA SER A 85 7.26 5.39 29.57
C SER A 85 6.34 5.75 30.74
N LEU A 86 5.24 6.46 30.49
CA LEU A 86 4.28 6.89 31.51
C LEU A 86 3.40 5.73 31.99
N THR A 87 2.88 5.85 33.21
CA THR A 87 1.75 5.03 33.65
C THR A 87 0.45 5.52 33.00
N LEU A 88 -0.58 4.67 32.94
CA LEU A 88 -1.89 5.12 32.44
C LEU A 88 -2.44 6.28 33.23
N ASN A 89 -2.24 6.28 34.58
CA ASN A 89 -2.65 7.39 35.41
C ASN A 89 -1.96 8.71 35.01
N ASP A 90 -0.66 8.68 34.81
CA ASP A 90 0.08 9.89 34.40
C ASP A 90 -0.28 10.31 32.97
N TYR A 91 -0.47 9.35 32.07
CA TYR A 91 -0.86 9.59 30.69
C TYR A 91 -2.19 10.33 30.59
N PHE A 92 -3.19 9.98 31.42
CA PHE A 92 -4.51 10.64 31.40
C PHE A 92 -4.63 11.88 32.28
N PHE A 93 -3.87 11.97 33.38
CA PHE A 93 -4.15 12.96 34.42
C PHE A 93 -2.97 13.88 34.79
N ALA A 94 -1.72 13.66 34.32
CA ALA A 94 -0.58 14.47 34.77
C ALA A 94 -0.59 15.93 34.26
N ASP A 95 -1.10 16.22 33.06
CA ASP A 95 -1.03 17.55 32.43
C ASP A 95 -2.32 17.91 31.68
N THR A 96 -3.47 17.80 32.34
CA THR A 96 -4.75 17.86 31.63
C THR A 96 -5.73 18.86 32.19
N TYR A 97 -5.40 20.15 32.03
CA TYR A 97 -6.34 21.23 32.37
C TYR A 97 -7.53 21.36 31.41
N ASP A 98 -7.44 20.74 30.21
CA ASP A 98 -8.40 20.93 29.10
C ASP A 98 -9.22 19.66 28.77
N LEU A 99 -9.16 18.61 29.60
CA LEU A 99 -9.94 17.39 29.35
C LEU A 99 -11.39 17.53 29.79
N ASP A 100 -12.31 17.23 28.86
CA ASP A 100 -13.70 16.93 29.20
C ASP A 100 -13.84 15.49 29.70
N TYR A 101 -13.91 15.33 31.02
CA TYR A 101 -14.04 14.01 31.64
C TYR A 101 -15.31 13.26 31.24
N ALA A 102 -16.41 13.96 30.96
CA ALA A 102 -17.64 13.31 30.51
C ALA A 102 -17.42 12.64 29.14
N THR A 103 -16.79 13.37 28.23
CA THR A 103 -16.40 12.82 26.90
C THR A 103 -15.35 11.72 27.03
N LEU A 104 -14.36 11.86 27.94
CA LEU A 104 -13.33 10.84 28.17
C LEU A 104 -13.94 9.47 28.53
N TYR A 105 -14.84 9.45 29.53
CA TYR A 105 -15.46 8.19 29.94
C TYR A 105 -16.46 7.65 28.94
N ARG A 106 -17.18 8.49 28.22
CA ARG A 106 -18.08 8.10 27.14
C ARG A 106 -17.29 7.42 26.00
N LEU A 107 -16.17 8.01 25.58
CA LEU A 107 -15.31 7.42 24.54
C LEU A 107 -14.67 6.09 24.99
N ALA A 108 -14.33 5.97 26.29
CA ALA A 108 -13.83 4.70 26.82
C ALA A 108 -14.88 3.58 26.69
N ASP A 109 -16.13 3.88 27.01
CA ASP A 109 -17.24 2.93 26.87
C ASP A 109 -17.49 2.57 25.40
N GLU A 110 -17.59 3.56 24.52
CA GLU A 110 -17.80 3.37 23.08
C GLU A 110 -16.66 2.53 22.42
N LEU A 111 -15.41 2.74 22.83
CA LEU A 111 -14.25 2.00 22.34
C LEU A 111 -13.96 0.71 23.11
N HIS A 112 -14.84 0.33 24.04
CA HIS A 112 -14.69 -0.87 24.88
C HIS A 112 -13.32 -0.92 25.57
N PHE A 113 -12.88 0.21 26.13
CA PHE A 113 -11.69 0.31 26.97
C PHE A 113 -12.11 0.44 28.43
N ASP A 114 -11.61 -0.45 29.28
CA ASP A 114 -11.93 -0.43 30.70
C ASP A 114 -11.40 0.84 31.37
N SER A 115 -12.32 1.74 31.72
CA SER A 115 -12.00 3.04 32.32
C SER A 115 -11.42 2.94 33.74
N GLU A 116 -11.59 1.81 34.45
CA GLU A 116 -10.95 1.60 35.77
C GLU A 116 -9.41 1.54 35.60
N ARG A 117 -8.90 1.17 34.44
CA ARG A 117 -7.46 1.15 34.13
C ARG A 117 -6.85 2.54 34.03
N PHE A 118 -7.63 3.61 33.81
CA PHE A 118 -7.07 4.98 33.72
C PHE A 118 -6.27 5.39 34.95
N ALA A 119 -6.68 4.99 36.15
CA ALA A 119 -6.00 5.28 37.42
C ALA A 119 -4.92 4.22 37.77
N SER A 120 -4.59 3.30 36.87
CA SER A 120 -3.64 2.22 37.17
C SER A 120 -2.19 2.66 36.98
N SER A 121 -1.28 1.92 37.63
CA SER A 121 0.18 2.02 37.45
C SER A 121 0.69 1.22 36.24
N GLN A 122 -0.20 0.73 35.39
CA GLN A 122 0.18 0.01 34.17
C GLN A 122 0.88 0.96 33.20
N LEU A 123 2.03 0.54 32.66
CA LEU A 123 2.78 1.35 31.69
C LEU A 123 2.09 1.35 30.30
N VAL A 124 2.07 2.48 29.64
CA VAL A 124 1.58 2.63 28.25
C VAL A 124 2.35 1.70 27.30
N SER A 125 3.65 1.49 27.52
CA SER A 125 4.48 0.56 26.71
C SER A 125 3.99 -0.87 26.77
N SER A 126 3.32 -1.31 27.86
CA SER A 126 2.82 -2.68 28.01
C SER A 126 1.51 -2.96 27.28
N LEU A 127 0.86 -1.94 26.74
CA LEU A 127 -0.38 -2.07 25.98
C LEU A 127 -0.13 -2.66 24.59
N SER A 128 -1.10 -3.39 24.09
CA SER A 128 -1.14 -3.81 22.67
C SER A 128 -1.25 -2.60 21.73
N GLY A 129 -0.91 -2.76 20.44
CA GLY A 129 -1.03 -1.69 19.44
C GLY A 129 -2.45 -1.10 19.38
N GLY A 130 -3.46 -1.97 19.34
CA GLY A 130 -4.87 -1.52 19.32
C GLY A 130 -5.28 -0.78 20.61
N GLU A 131 -4.83 -1.23 21.79
CA GLU A 131 -5.09 -0.53 23.04
C GLU A 131 -4.40 0.85 23.10
N LYS A 132 -3.16 0.94 22.57
CA LYS A 132 -2.44 2.22 22.47
C LYS A 132 -3.19 3.22 21.63
N LEU A 133 -3.74 2.79 20.51
CA LEU A 133 -4.54 3.65 19.65
C LEU A 133 -5.85 4.07 20.33
N LYS A 134 -6.54 3.14 21.00
CA LYS A 134 -7.76 3.48 21.77
C LYS A 134 -7.50 4.57 22.81
N ILE A 135 -6.43 4.47 23.60
CA ILE A 135 -6.13 5.50 24.59
C ILE A 135 -5.74 6.85 23.98
N GLN A 136 -5.10 6.86 22.80
CA GLN A 136 -4.84 8.10 22.06
C GLN A 136 -6.14 8.76 21.61
N LEU A 137 -7.03 7.98 20.96
CA LEU A 137 -8.35 8.48 20.54
C LEU A 137 -9.15 9.02 21.74
N ILE A 138 -9.24 8.27 22.83
CA ILE A 138 -9.97 8.65 24.02
C ILE A 138 -9.42 9.97 24.59
N ARG A 139 -8.10 10.09 24.76
CA ARG A 139 -7.47 11.26 25.35
C ARG A 139 -7.56 12.49 24.46
N GLU A 140 -7.19 12.34 23.19
CA GLU A 140 -7.10 13.50 22.30
C GLU A 140 -8.49 14.01 21.88
N LEU A 141 -9.47 13.12 21.67
CA LEU A 141 -10.84 13.54 21.35
C LEU A 141 -11.64 14.02 22.56
N ALA A 142 -11.15 13.82 23.78
CA ALA A 142 -11.72 14.45 24.98
C ALA A 142 -11.24 15.91 25.20
N ARG A 143 -10.37 16.44 24.33
CA ARG A 143 -9.94 17.84 24.33
C ARG A 143 -10.81 18.65 23.38
N PRO A 144 -10.93 19.98 23.58
CA PRO A 144 -11.58 20.86 22.61
C PRO A 144 -10.88 20.78 21.25
N HIS A 145 -11.63 20.60 20.17
CA HIS A 145 -11.08 20.51 18.81
C HIS A 145 -12.10 20.90 17.75
N ASP A 146 -11.66 21.68 16.76
CA ASP A 146 -12.37 22.00 15.53
C ASP A 146 -11.73 21.27 14.33
N ILE A 147 -10.43 20.91 14.49
CA ILE A 147 -9.65 20.23 13.44
C ILE A 147 -9.01 18.99 14.05
N ILE A 148 -9.17 17.86 13.36
CA ILE A 148 -8.61 16.57 13.76
C ILE A 148 -7.64 16.10 12.68
N PHE A 149 -6.42 15.75 13.09
CA PHE A 149 -5.43 15.14 12.23
C PHE A 149 -5.19 13.70 12.68
N LEU A 150 -5.30 12.72 11.74
CA LEU A 150 -5.09 11.30 12.02
C LEU A 150 -4.01 10.76 11.08
N ASP A 151 -2.95 10.17 11.65
CA ASP A 151 -1.88 9.55 10.87
C ASP A 151 -2.00 8.02 10.93
N GLU A 152 -2.55 7.42 9.88
CA GLU A 152 -2.78 5.98 9.74
C GLU A 152 -3.53 5.33 10.93
N PRO A 153 -4.69 5.87 11.33
CA PRO A 153 -5.42 5.39 12.51
C PRO A 153 -5.95 3.96 12.34
N SER A 154 -6.06 3.47 11.12
CA SER A 154 -6.54 2.11 10.82
C SER A 154 -5.54 0.99 11.15
N ASN A 155 -4.27 1.34 11.39
CA ASN A 155 -3.26 0.37 11.74
C ASN A 155 -3.55 -0.25 13.13
N ASP A 156 -3.48 -1.58 13.21
CA ASP A 156 -3.71 -2.35 14.45
C ASP A 156 -5.13 -2.25 15.05
N MET A 157 -6.14 -1.77 14.29
CA MET A 157 -7.54 -1.78 14.73
C MET A 157 -8.19 -3.14 14.54
N ASP A 158 -9.08 -3.50 15.47
CA ASP A 158 -10.05 -4.56 15.26
C ASP A 158 -11.27 -4.04 14.49
N LEU A 159 -12.10 -4.96 13.97
CA LEU A 159 -13.27 -4.60 13.16
C LEU A 159 -14.26 -3.69 13.91
N THR A 160 -14.42 -3.88 15.22
CA THR A 160 -15.33 -3.07 16.05
C THR A 160 -14.85 -1.64 16.17
N THR A 161 -13.58 -1.45 16.49
CA THR A 161 -12.95 -0.12 16.59
C THR A 161 -12.92 0.58 15.23
N MET A 162 -12.69 -0.17 14.15
CA MET A 162 -12.74 0.36 12.79
C MET A 162 -14.14 0.85 12.41
N THR A 163 -15.18 0.10 12.75
CA THR A 163 -16.57 0.52 12.51
C THR A 163 -16.88 1.81 13.27
N TRP A 164 -16.49 1.88 14.54
CA TRP A 164 -16.65 3.09 15.34
C TRP A 164 -15.92 4.30 14.70
N LEU A 165 -14.67 4.11 14.24
CA LEU A 165 -13.90 5.21 13.60
C LEU A 165 -14.57 5.73 12.34
N LYS A 166 -15.09 4.84 11.48
CA LYS A 166 -15.84 5.21 10.27
C LYS A 166 -17.07 6.05 10.61
N ASP A 167 -17.86 5.56 11.56
CA ASP A 167 -19.05 6.26 12.02
C ASP A 167 -18.71 7.62 12.64
N PHE A 168 -17.65 7.69 13.44
CA PHE A 168 -17.16 8.94 14.03
C PHE A 168 -16.74 9.94 12.94
N ILE A 169 -15.89 9.55 11.98
CA ILE A 169 -15.45 10.47 10.90
C ILE A 169 -16.63 10.93 10.07
N LYS A 170 -17.53 10.02 9.69
CA LYS A 170 -18.67 10.29 8.83
C LYS A 170 -19.67 11.28 9.44
N HIS A 171 -19.92 11.16 10.76
CA HIS A 171 -20.94 11.97 11.45
C HIS A 171 -20.38 13.16 12.21
N SER A 172 -19.07 13.33 12.23
CA SER A 172 -18.42 14.49 12.87
C SER A 172 -18.64 15.77 12.08
N ASP A 173 -18.93 16.88 12.78
CA ASP A 173 -19.00 18.22 12.17
C ASP A 173 -17.62 18.90 12.05
N GLN A 174 -16.57 18.30 12.63
CA GLN A 174 -15.22 18.83 12.60
C GLN A 174 -14.53 18.59 11.25
N THR A 175 -13.54 19.43 10.94
CA THR A 175 -12.65 19.22 9.82
C THR A 175 -11.68 18.09 10.15
N ILE A 176 -11.66 17.02 9.36
CA ILE A 176 -10.79 15.87 9.61
C ILE A 176 -9.85 15.68 8.42
N ILE A 177 -8.56 15.68 8.71
CA ILE A 177 -7.51 15.42 7.71
C ILE A 177 -6.78 14.16 8.16
N TYR A 178 -6.80 13.13 7.32
CA TYR A 178 -6.27 11.84 7.73
C TYR A 178 -5.51 11.12 6.63
N ILE A 179 -4.55 10.30 7.05
CA ILE A 179 -3.84 9.37 6.21
C ILE A 179 -4.42 7.98 6.46
N SER A 180 -4.76 7.25 5.39
CA SER A 180 -5.17 5.86 5.53
C SER A 180 -4.77 5.02 4.34
N HIS A 181 -4.50 3.74 4.61
CA HIS A 181 -4.34 2.69 3.61
C HIS A 181 -5.59 1.80 3.50
N ASP A 182 -6.61 2.03 4.31
CA ASP A 182 -7.84 1.24 4.32
C ASP A 182 -8.86 1.78 3.31
N GLU A 183 -9.13 1.00 2.24
CA GLU A 183 -10.06 1.40 1.19
C GLU A 183 -11.50 1.58 1.70
N ASP A 184 -11.93 0.74 2.64
CA ASP A 184 -13.29 0.78 3.15
C ASP A 184 -13.52 2.01 4.05
N LEU A 185 -12.49 2.42 4.83
CA LEU A 185 -12.50 3.71 5.53
C LEU A 185 -12.59 4.88 4.55
N LEU A 186 -11.75 4.88 3.51
CA LEU A 186 -11.70 5.93 2.50
C LEU A 186 -13.04 6.06 1.75
N SER A 187 -13.62 4.94 1.29
CA SER A 187 -14.90 4.92 0.55
C SER A 187 -16.06 5.48 1.36
N GLN A 188 -16.07 5.26 2.68
CA GLN A 188 -17.19 5.66 3.52
C GLN A 188 -17.07 7.08 4.08
N THR A 189 -15.87 7.67 4.08
CA THR A 189 -15.63 8.88 4.85
C THR A 189 -14.96 10.03 4.10
N ALA A 190 -14.26 9.80 2.98
CA ALA A 190 -13.52 10.85 2.28
C ALA A 190 -14.42 11.71 1.38
N ASP A 191 -14.34 13.04 1.53
CA ASP A 191 -14.96 14.02 0.61
C ASP A 191 -13.95 14.53 -0.42
N THR A 192 -12.67 14.61 -0.04
CA THR A 192 -11.56 15.09 -0.85
C THR A 192 -10.36 14.16 -0.71
N ILE A 193 -9.74 13.83 -1.84
CA ILE A 193 -8.55 12.98 -1.91
C ILE A 193 -7.34 13.81 -2.31
N ILE A 194 -6.29 13.78 -1.50
CA ILE A 194 -4.95 14.23 -1.87
C ILE A 194 -4.11 13.00 -2.17
N HIS A 195 -3.72 12.80 -3.42
CA HIS A 195 -2.88 11.67 -3.80
C HIS A 195 -1.47 12.12 -4.10
N LEU A 196 -0.51 11.58 -3.33
CA LEU A 196 0.92 11.81 -3.48
C LEU A 196 1.56 10.63 -4.21
N GLU A 197 2.16 10.87 -5.36
CA GLU A 197 2.82 9.85 -6.18
C GLU A 197 4.26 10.24 -6.49
N LEU A 198 5.16 9.26 -6.53
CA LEU A 198 6.54 9.41 -6.97
C LEU A 198 6.75 8.59 -8.26
N LEU A 199 6.55 9.23 -9.39
CA LEU A 199 6.67 8.64 -10.73
C LEU A 199 8.13 8.51 -11.18
N LYS A 200 8.36 7.86 -12.33
CA LYS A 200 9.67 7.66 -12.96
C LYS A 200 10.70 7.07 -11.98
N ARG A 201 10.33 5.97 -11.35
CA ARG A 201 11.16 5.32 -10.32
C ARG A 201 11.50 6.28 -9.20
N ARG A 202 10.48 6.92 -8.64
CA ARG A 202 10.55 7.83 -7.48
C ARG A 202 11.37 9.11 -7.71
N ARG A 203 11.49 9.57 -8.96
CA ARG A 203 12.26 10.79 -9.31
C ARG A 203 11.40 12.01 -9.58
N GLN A 204 10.10 11.84 -9.76
CA GLN A 204 9.18 12.93 -10.11
C GLN A 204 7.96 12.88 -9.21
N ALA A 205 7.83 13.84 -8.31
CA ALA A 205 6.62 14.00 -7.52
C ALA A 205 5.45 14.44 -8.40
N ARG A 206 4.29 13.86 -8.14
CA ARG A 206 3.00 14.29 -8.67
C ARG A 206 2.01 14.38 -7.52
N THR A 207 1.40 15.52 -7.35
CA THR A 207 0.35 15.75 -6.37
C THR A 207 -0.94 16.01 -7.11
N SER A 208 -1.97 15.23 -6.82
CA SER A 208 -3.32 15.45 -7.34
C SER A 208 -4.30 15.68 -6.20
N VAL A 209 -5.27 16.57 -6.43
CA VAL A 209 -6.34 16.88 -5.50
C VAL A 209 -7.65 16.70 -6.23
N GLU A 210 -8.52 15.85 -5.70
CA GLU A 210 -9.82 15.56 -6.30
C GLU A 210 -10.90 15.68 -5.22
N HIS A 211 -11.91 16.50 -5.50
CA HIS A 211 -13.10 16.67 -4.63
C HIS A 211 -14.15 15.62 -4.98
N LEU A 212 -13.80 14.37 -4.70
CA LEU A 212 -14.60 13.17 -4.98
C LEU A 212 -14.46 12.21 -3.82
N ASP A 213 -15.48 11.38 -3.60
CA ASP A 213 -15.34 10.20 -2.77
C ASP A 213 -14.32 9.21 -3.37
N TYR A 214 -13.81 8.31 -2.55
CA TYR A 214 -12.73 7.41 -2.96
C TYR A 214 -13.13 6.45 -4.10
N ASP A 215 -14.36 5.96 -4.14
CA ASP A 215 -14.81 5.02 -5.16
C ASP A 215 -14.86 5.68 -6.53
N ASN A 216 -15.44 6.89 -6.62
CA ASN A 216 -15.46 7.68 -7.84
C ASN A 216 -14.05 8.09 -8.29
N TYR A 217 -13.19 8.48 -7.34
CA TYR A 217 -11.78 8.76 -7.61
C TYR A 217 -11.06 7.53 -8.20
N SER A 218 -11.18 6.38 -7.56
CA SER A 218 -10.53 5.13 -7.98
C SER A 218 -10.99 4.69 -9.37
N GLN A 219 -12.30 4.80 -9.65
CA GLN A 219 -12.88 4.49 -10.95
C GLN A 219 -12.37 5.44 -12.03
N GLN A 220 -12.44 6.75 -11.79
CA GLN A 220 -11.97 7.77 -12.73
C GLN A 220 -10.49 7.60 -13.05
N ARG A 221 -9.67 7.33 -12.04
CA ARG A 221 -8.23 7.05 -12.21
C ARG A 221 -8.01 5.81 -13.08
N THR A 222 -8.73 4.73 -12.82
CA THR A 222 -8.64 3.49 -13.59
C THR A 222 -9.01 3.71 -15.04
N ASP A 223 -10.10 4.41 -15.31
CA ASP A 223 -10.59 4.72 -16.65
C ASP A 223 -9.59 5.61 -17.42
N ALA A 224 -9.04 6.63 -16.76
CA ALA A 224 -8.01 7.50 -17.35
C ALA A 224 -6.75 6.72 -17.74
N PHE A 225 -6.30 5.80 -16.89
CA PHE A 225 -5.16 4.93 -17.21
C PHE A 225 -5.45 4.00 -18.39
N GLN A 226 -6.63 3.37 -18.41
CA GLN A 226 -7.02 2.50 -19.52
C GLN A 226 -7.10 3.25 -20.84
N GLN A 227 -7.69 4.44 -20.85
CA GLN A 227 -7.75 5.31 -22.02
C GLN A 227 -6.35 5.69 -22.50
N GLN A 228 -5.46 6.12 -21.61
CA GLN A 228 -4.09 6.47 -21.96
C GLN A 228 -3.31 5.28 -22.54
N ILE A 229 -3.46 4.08 -21.94
CA ILE A 229 -2.85 2.83 -22.45
C ILE A 229 -3.36 2.51 -23.86
N GLN A 230 -4.67 2.60 -24.08
CA GLN A 230 -5.28 2.32 -25.36
C GLN A 230 -4.83 3.31 -26.44
N GLN A 231 -4.78 4.61 -26.08
CA GLN A 231 -4.28 5.64 -26.96
C GLN A 231 -2.82 5.42 -27.32
N ALA A 232 -1.94 5.21 -26.33
CA ALA A 232 -0.52 4.96 -26.55
C ALA A 232 -0.27 3.72 -27.43
N LYS A 233 -1.01 2.63 -27.19
CA LYS A 233 -0.93 1.41 -28.05
C LYS A 233 -1.38 1.69 -29.47
N THR A 234 -2.43 2.46 -29.66
CA THR A 234 -2.98 2.78 -30.99
C THR A 234 -2.02 3.66 -31.76
N GLU A 235 -1.50 4.72 -31.15
CA GLU A 235 -0.52 5.63 -31.73
C GLU A 235 0.78 4.89 -32.09
N LYS A 236 1.29 4.04 -31.19
CA LYS A 236 2.49 3.24 -31.42
C LYS A 236 2.30 2.28 -32.61
N LYS A 237 1.16 1.58 -32.68
CA LYS A 237 0.85 0.67 -33.81
C LYS A 237 0.77 1.43 -35.15
N ALA A 238 0.16 2.62 -35.15
CA ALA A 238 0.10 3.47 -36.34
C ALA A 238 1.49 3.97 -36.76
N TYR A 239 2.30 4.41 -35.79
CA TYR A 239 3.67 4.82 -36.01
C TYR A 239 4.55 3.69 -36.58
N ASP A 240 4.53 2.51 -35.94
CA ASP A 240 5.31 1.33 -36.39
C ASP A 240 4.95 0.94 -37.80
N LYS A 241 3.65 0.98 -38.17
CA LYS A 241 3.18 0.71 -39.54
C LYS A 241 3.70 1.75 -40.57
N ALA A 242 3.67 3.02 -40.17
CA ALA A 242 4.16 4.12 -41.01
C ALA A 242 5.69 4.04 -41.20
N MET A 243 6.42 3.77 -40.10
CA MET A 243 7.88 3.57 -40.13
C MET A 243 8.30 2.35 -40.95
N ALA A 244 7.59 1.23 -40.87
CA ALA A 244 7.87 0.06 -41.68
C ALA A 244 7.71 0.37 -43.19
N LYS A 245 6.64 1.13 -43.54
CA LYS A 245 6.44 1.59 -44.94
C LYS A 245 7.55 2.57 -45.36
N HIS A 246 7.91 3.51 -44.51
CA HIS A 246 8.99 4.48 -44.76
C HIS A 246 10.34 3.80 -44.95
N ARG A 247 10.71 2.82 -44.11
CA ARG A 247 11.94 2.02 -44.26
C ARG A 247 12.03 1.32 -45.60
N ARG A 248 10.93 0.71 -46.08
CA ARG A 248 10.88 0.07 -47.41
C ARG A 248 11.11 1.09 -48.53
N ILE A 249 10.46 2.27 -48.48
CA ILE A 249 10.65 3.35 -49.45
C ILE A 249 12.11 3.85 -49.42
N LYS A 250 12.68 4.07 -48.25
CA LYS A 250 14.06 4.50 -48.06
C LYS A 250 15.05 3.50 -48.70
N GLN A 251 14.88 2.21 -48.41
CA GLN A 251 15.71 1.15 -49.02
C GLN A 251 15.61 1.13 -50.54
N ASN A 252 14.41 1.19 -51.09
CA ASN A 252 14.20 1.20 -52.54
C ASN A 252 14.89 2.40 -53.20
N VAL A 253 14.74 3.62 -52.65
CA VAL A 253 15.38 4.83 -53.14
C VAL A 253 16.90 4.73 -53.02
N GLN A 254 17.45 4.15 -51.93
CA GLN A 254 18.88 3.93 -51.76
C GLN A 254 19.43 2.95 -52.78
N THR A 255 18.76 1.84 -53.04
CA THR A 255 19.16 0.85 -54.04
C THR A 255 19.14 1.43 -55.43
N THR A 256 18.08 2.21 -55.80
CA THR A 256 17.99 2.90 -57.07
C THR A 256 19.13 3.92 -57.23
N LEU A 257 19.45 4.68 -56.16
CA LEU A 257 20.53 5.67 -56.19
C LEU A 257 21.91 5.03 -56.44
N ARG A 258 22.17 3.86 -55.83
CA ARG A 258 23.42 3.11 -56.05
C ARG A 258 23.56 2.54 -57.46
N ASN A 259 22.46 2.16 -58.09
CA ASN A 259 22.45 1.52 -59.41
C ASN A 259 22.25 2.51 -60.57
N THR A 260 22.12 3.82 -60.29
CA THR A 260 21.89 4.84 -61.32
C THR A 260 23.23 5.43 -61.76
N HIS A 261 23.57 5.21 -63.05
CA HIS A 261 24.77 5.74 -63.70
C HIS A 261 24.50 7.00 -64.55
N ASP A 262 23.23 7.36 -64.77
CA ASP A 262 22.80 8.56 -65.51
C ASP A 262 22.70 9.78 -64.61
N SER A 263 23.34 10.87 -64.99
CA SER A 263 23.38 12.11 -64.22
C SER A 263 22.02 12.78 -64.01
N THR A 264 21.10 12.65 -64.98
CA THR A 264 19.76 13.25 -64.91
C THR A 264 18.88 12.44 -64.01
N GLN A 265 18.89 11.11 -64.11
CA GLN A 265 18.18 10.21 -63.24
C GLN A 265 18.74 10.28 -61.79
N GLY A 266 20.04 10.39 -61.62
CA GLY A 266 20.69 10.56 -60.33
C GLY A 266 20.19 11.78 -59.57
N ARG A 267 20.01 12.94 -60.27
CA ARG A 267 19.41 14.15 -59.61
C ARG A 267 17.97 13.94 -59.15
N LEU A 268 17.13 13.23 -59.92
CA LEU A 268 15.75 12.93 -59.53
C LEU A 268 15.68 12.00 -58.32
N VAL A 269 16.53 10.96 -58.26
CA VAL A 269 16.59 10.04 -57.13
C VAL A 269 17.14 10.72 -55.89
N ALA A 270 18.14 11.62 -56.04
CA ALA A 270 18.64 12.44 -54.93
C ALA A 270 17.56 13.38 -54.34
N LYS A 271 16.71 13.98 -55.22
CA LYS A 271 15.56 14.78 -54.75
C LYS A 271 14.54 13.94 -53.97
N LYS A 272 14.25 12.70 -54.46
CA LYS A 272 13.41 11.74 -53.72
C LYS A 272 14.02 11.38 -52.38
N MET A 273 15.34 11.12 -52.31
CA MET A 273 16.03 10.83 -51.04
C MET A 273 15.93 12.00 -50.06
N LYS A 274 16.07 13.25 -50.51
CA LYS A 274 15.91 14.43 -49.67
C LYS A 274 14.48 14.49 -49.11
N ALA A 275 13.45 14.18 -49.86
CA ALA A 275 12.07 14.10 -49.39
C ALA A 275 11.87 12.97 -48.36
N VAL A 276 12.48 11.79 -48.59
CA VAL A 276 12.44 10.69 -47.61
C VAL A 276 13.11 11.06 -46.30
N LEU A 277 14.27 11.72 -46.32
CA LEU A 277 14.94 12.18 -45.11
C LEU A 277 14.15 13.30 -44.37
N SER A 278 13.49 14.17 -45.15
CA SER A 278 12.58 15.16 -44.54
C SER A 278 11.38 14.53 -43.84
N GLN A 279 10.83 13.46 -44.43
CA GLN A 279 9.73 12.71 -43.83
C GLN A 279 10.20 11.92 -42.59
N GLU A 280 11.44 11.42 -42.58
CA GLU A 280 12.03 10.78 -41.40
C GLU A 280 12.08 11.74 -40.20
N LYS A 281 12.57 12.96 -40.40
CA LYS A 281 12.56 14.01 -39.36
C LYS A 281 11.15 14.36 -38.85
N ARG A 282 10.14 14.25 -39.71
CA ARG A 282 8.75 14.42 -39.29
C ARG A 282 8.28 13.26 -38.40
N TYR A 283 8.65 12.02 -38.73
CA TYR A 283 8.36 10.87 -37.89
C TYR A 283 9.09 10.93 -36.54
N ASP A 284 10.34 11.41 -36.51
CA ASP A 284 11.08 11.60 -35.26
C ASP A 284 10.38 12.61 -34.33
N ARG A 285 9.82 13.69 -34.89
CA ARG A 285 8.99 14.63 -34.11
C ARG A 285 7.70 13.98 -33.63
N LEU A 286 6.99 13.29 -34.50
CA LEU A 286 5.78 12.56 -34.10
C LEU A 286 6.05 11.53 -32.99
N ALA A 287 7.22 10.89 -33.01
CA ALA A 287 7.60 9.96 -31.94
C ALA A 287 7.81 10.67 -30.59
N GLN A 288 8.28 11.93 -30.60
CA GLN A 288 8.41 12.73 -29.37
C GLN A 288 7.05 13.21 -28.82
N ASP A 289 6.09 13.45 -29.70
CA ASP A 289 4.75 13.95 -29.36
C ASP A 289 3.75 12.81 -29.06
N MET A 290 4.16 11.54 -29.19
CA MET A 290 3.28 10.38 -28.93
C MET A 290 2.94 10.27 -27.45
N THR A 291 1.71 9.87 -27.19
CA THR A 291 1.26 9.53 -25.84
C THR A 291 2.15 8.46 -25.23
N GLN A 292 2.80 8.77 -24.12
CA GLN A 292 3.60 7.80 -23.40
C GLN A 292 2.70 6.83 -22.64
N MET A 293 3.16 5.60 -22.48
CA MET A 293 2.50 4.67 -21.56
C MET A 293 2.45 5.30 -20.17
N PRO A 294 1.32 5.22 -19.46
CA PRO A 294 1.22 5.78 -18.13
C PRO A 294 2.22 5.12 -17.20
N ASP A 295 2.90 5.93 -16.42
CA ASP A 295 3.75 5.46 -15.34
C ASP A 295 2.87 5.26 -14.09
N LYS A 296 2.92 4.07 -13.51
CA LYS A 296 2.14 3.69 -12.33
C LYS A 296 3.11 3.33 -11.23
N GLU A 297 3.16 4.13 -10.17
CA GLU A 297 3.94 3.81 -8.99
C GLU A 297 3.46 2.53 -8.29
N ASP A 298 2.15 2.36 -8.28
CA ASP A 298 1.42 1.29 -7.59
C ASP A 298 1.27 -0.01 -8.40
N SER A 299 1.98 -0.17 -9.53
CA SER A 299 1.86 -1.36 -10.37
C SER A 299 2.47 -2.60 -9.71
N ILE A 300 1.69 -3.68 -9.65
CA ILE A 300 2.11 -5.01 -9.17
C ILE A 300 1.78 -6.01 -10.28
N GLU A 301 2.69 -6.12 -11.28
CA GLU A 301 2.53 -7.06 -12.39
C GLU A 301 3.17 -8.42 -12.03
N LEU A 302 2.54 -9.14 -11.12
CA LEU A 302 2.95 -10.47 -10.69
C LEU A 302 1.87 -11.51 -11.01
N PHE A 303 2.29 -12.72 -11.37
CA PHE A 303 1.41 -13.83 -11.70
C PHE A 303 2.02 -15.15 -11.25
N PHE A 304 1.24 -15.99 -10.61
CA PHE A 304 1.61 -17.36 -10.30
C PHE A 304 1.41 -18.25 -11.55
N SER A 305 2.46 -18.40 -12.35
CA SER A 305 2.35 -19.02 -13.70
C SER A 305 2.67 -20.51 -13.76
N HIS A 306 3.38 -21.07 -12.78
CA HIS A 306 3.94 -22.43 -12.85
C HIS A 306 3.53 -23.34 -11.69
N ILE A 307 2.43 -23.04 -11.02
CA ILE A 307 1.94 -23.84 -9.90
C ILE A 307 1.12 -25.02 -10.42
N THR A 308 1.49 -26.22 -10.01
CA THR A 308 0.65 -27.39 -10.19
C THR A 308 -0.30 -27.47 -9.02
N PRO A 309 -1.60 -27.15 -9.20
CA PRO A 309 -2.55 -27.15 -8.10
C PRO A 309 -2.74 -28.56 -7.55
N LEU A 310 -2.92 -28.66 -6.25
CA LEU A 310 -3.23 -29.92 -5.60
C LEU A 310 -4.69 -30.33 -5.92
N PRO A 311 -5.01 -31.65 -5.90
CA PRO A 311 -6.39 -32.09 -6.08
C PRO A 311 -7.33 -31.44 -5.07
N GLN A 312 -8.49 -30.98 -5.51
CA GLN A 312 -9.47 -30.28 -4.66
C GLN A 312 -9.88 -31.06 -3.42
N GLY A 313 -9.94 -32.41 -3.54
CA GLY A 313 -10.31 -33.29 -2.42
C GLY A 313 -9.17 -33.64 -1.46
N LYS A 314 -7.91 -33.28 -1.76
CA LYS A 314 -6.75 -33.60 -0.89
C LYS A 314 -6.80 -32.72 0.37
N TYR A 315 -6.90 -33.34 1.53
CA TYR A 315 -6.80 -32.63 2.80
C TYR A 315 -5.35 -32.23 3.07
N LEU A 316 -5.10 -30.93 3.19
CA LEU A 316 -3.81 -30.37 3.62
C LEU A 316 -3.74 -30.28 5.14
N LEU A 317 -4.86 -29.87 5.75
CA LEU A 317 -5.03 -29.77 7.18
C LEU A 317 -6.40 -30.36 7.55
N ASN A 318 -6.42 -31.15 8.61
CA ASN A 318 -7.67 -31.57 9.25
C ASN A 318 -7.44 -31.61 10.76
N LEU A 319 -7.92 -30.61 11.44
CA LEU A 319 -7.83 -30.46 12.90
C LEU A 319 -9.23 -30.50 13.47
N ASP A 320 -9.41 -31.39 14.45
CA ASP A 320 -10.59 -31.45 15.29
C ASP A 320 -10.08 -31.73 16.70
N LYS A 321 -9.91 -30.65 17.47
CA LYS A 321 -9.36 -30.69 18.82
C LYS A 321 -10.28 -29.95 19.78
N LYS A 322 -10.62 -30.61 20.89
CA LYS A 322 -11.39 -29.98 21.97
C LYS A 322 -10.60 -28.82 22.63
N GLN A 323 -9.30 -28.97 22.71
CA GLN A 323 -8.41 -27.95 23.28
C GLN A 323 -7.02 -28.08 22.68
N ILE A 324 -6.39 -26.98 22.39
CA ILE A 324 -5.04 -26.92 21.85
C ILE A 324 -4.27 -25.74 22.44
N ASN A 325 -3.06 -26.03 22.95
CA ASN A 325 -2.13 -25.01 23.39
C ASN A 325 -1.28 -24.60 22.18
N ILE A 326 -1.42 -23.37 21.71
CA ILE A 326 -0.67 -22.83 20.57
C ILE A 326 0.53 -21.98 21.01
N ALA A 327 0.49 -21.47 22.24
CA ALA A 327 1.60 -20.79 22.91
C ALA A 327 1.51 -20.99 24.43
N PRO A 328 2.59 -20.71 25.21
CA PRO A 328 2.63 -20.93 26.66
C PRO A 328 1.47 -20.35 27.46
N HIS A 329 0.86 -19.26 26.94
CA HIS A 329 -0.23 -18.55 27.61
C HIS A 329 -1.50 -18.47 26.74
N LEU A 330 -1.57 -19.24 25.64
CA LEU A 330 -2.69 -19.20 24.72
C LEU A 330 -3.20 -20.58 24.39
N THR A 331 -4.37 -20.87 24.91
CA THR A 331 -5.13 -22.08 24.68
C THR A 331 -6.38 -21.74 23.88
N ILE A 332 -6.66 -22.49 22.83
CA ILE A 332 -7.89 -22.39 22.06
C ILE A 332 -8.72 -23.62 22.35
N ASP A 333 -9.96 -23.41 22.73
CA ASP A 333 -10.95 -24.45 22.89
C ASP A 333 -11.66 -24.71 21.56
N HIS A 334 -12.12 -25.95 21.34
CA HIS A 334 -12.89 -26.34 20.15
C HIS A 334 -12.33 -25.90 18.79
N LEU A 335 -11.01 -26.13 18.55
CA LEU A 335 -10.39 -25.86 17.26
C LEU A 335 -10.81 -26.91 16.22
N LYS A 336 -11.76 -26.55 15.35
CA LYS A 336 -12.17 -27.35 14.20
C LYS A 336 -11.83 -26.60 12.91
N LEU A 337 -10.81 -27.05 12.19
CA LEU A 337 -10.37 -26.43 10.94
C LEU A 337 -9.95 -27.50 9.93
N SER A 338 -10.54 -27.46 8.76
CA SER A 338 -10.14 -28.31 7.63
C SER A 338 -9.78 -27.45 6.44
N LEU A 339 -8.65 -27.75 5.79
CA LEU A 339 -8.19 -27.07 4.57
C LEU A 339 -7.92 -28.09 3.48
N LYS A 340 -8.50 -27.90 2.31
CA LYS A 340 -8.32 -28.75 1.13
C LYS A 340 -7.43 -28.11 0.08
N GLY A 341 -7.03 -28.85 -0.93
CA GLY A 341 -5.97 -28.53 -1.86
C GLY A 341 -6.09 -27.26 -2.69
N GLN A 342 -7.28 -26.65 -2.82
CA GLN A 342 -7.49 -25.40 -3.55
C GLN A 342 -8.44 -24.46 -2.78
N GLU A 343 -8.68 -24.74 -1.52
CA GLU A 343 -9.59 -23.98 -0.69
C GLU A 343 -8.88 -22.74 -0.14
N LYS A 344 -9.61 -21.62 -0.08
CA LYS A 344 -9.10 -20.35 0.45
C LYS A 344 -9.92 -19.97 1.68
N ILE A 345 -9.24 -19.95 2.82
CA ILE A 345 -9.85 -19.75 4.14
C ILE A 345 -9.28 -18.48 4.77
N GLY A 346 -10.20 -17.59 5.19
CA GLY A 346 -9.90 -16.41 6.00
C GLY A 346 -10.16 -16.64 7.48
N ILE A 347 -9.35 -16.05 8.34
CA ILE A 347 -9.57 -16.04 9.79
C ILE A 347 -9.65 -14.58 10.24
N VAL A 348 -10.73 -14.24 10.93
CA VAL A 348 -10.99 -12.93 11.54
C VAL A 348 -11.11 -13.07 13.06
N GLY A 349 -11.15 -11.97 13.77
CA GLY A 349 -11.35 -11.94 15.24
C GLY A 349 -10.72 -10.71 15.86
N ASP A 350 -10.95 -10.50 17.13
CA ASP A 350 -10.48 -9.32 17.86
C ASP A 350 -8.94 -9.31 17.99
N ASN A 351 -8.37 -8.13 18.24
CA ASN A 351 -6.94 -8.01 18.45
C ASN A 351 -6.52 -8.74 19.73
N GLY A 352 -5.39 -9.43 19.65
CA GLY A 352 -4.87 -10.20 20.77
C GLY A 352 -5.52 -11.59 21.01
N CYS A 353 -6.57 -11.98 20.25
CA CYS A 353 -7.19 -13.30 20.39
C CYS A 353 -6.30 -14.47 19.90
N GLY A 354 -5.15 -14.17 19.30
CA GLY A 354 -4.15 -15.20 18.92
C GLY A 354 -4.17 -15.63 17.45
N LYS A 355 -4.77 -14.85 16.53
CA LYS A 355 -4.83 -15.15 15.08
C LYS A 355 -3.45 -15.45 14.48
N SER A 356 -2.52 -14.51 14.60
CA SER A 356 -1.15 -14.66 14.07
C SER A 356 -0.40 -15.81 14.73
N THR A 357 -0.63 -16.04 16.03
CA THR A 357 -0.03 -17.17 16.78
C THR A 357 -0.57 -18.50 16.27
N LEU A 358 -1.88 -18.61 16.03
CA LEU A 358 -2.50 -19.77 15.42
C LEU A 358 -1.94 -20.02 14.01
N LEU A 359 -1.85 -18.97 13.20
CA LEU A 359 -1.33 -19.06 11.84
C LEU A 359 0.13 -19.56 11.83
N HIS A 360 0.97 -19.01 12.71
CA HIS A 360 2.36 -19.44 12.87
C HIS A 360 2.48 -20.90 13.35
N TYR A 361 1.66 -21.30 14.31
CA TYR A 361 1.57 -22.68 14.76
C TYR A 361 1.20 -23.64 13.62
N LEU A 362 0.23 -23.27 12.79
CA LEU A 362 -0.18 -24.06 11.64
C LEU A 362 0.91 -24.12 10.57
N TYR A 363 1.62 -23.01 10.34
CA TYR A 363 2.78 -22.98 9.46
C TYR A 363 3.87 -23.94 9.92
N GLN A 364 4.28 -23.90 11.19
CA GLN A 364 5.29 -24.82 11.74
C GLN A 364 4.88 -26.28 11.61
N ARG A 365 3.62 -26.59 11.83
CA ARG A 365 3.09 -27.95 11.72
C ARG A 365 3.05 -28.45 10.28
N LEU A 366 2.65 -27.59 9.33
CA LEU A 366 2.53 -27.93 7.92
C LEU A 366 3.89 -28.00 7.22
N SER A 367 4.87 -27.19 7.61
CA SER A 367 6.22 -27.18 7.06
C SER A 367 7.02 -28.46 7.37
N GLN A 368 6.56 -29.27 8.33
CA GLN A 368 7.12 -30.61 8.56
C GLN A 368 6.74 -31.64 7.47
N LYS A 369 5.77 -31.32 6.60
CA LYS A 369 5.38 -32.18 5.50
C LYS A 369 6.31 -31.96 4.30
N THR A 370 7.05 -32.99 3.93
CA THR A 370 8.02 -32.93 2.83
C THR A 370 7.40 -32.93 1.42
N ASP A 371 6.11 -33.28 1.33
CA ASP A 371 5.36 -33.35 0.06
C ASP A 371 4.57 -32.08 -0.25
N LEU A 372 4.76 -30.99 0.52
CA LEU A 372 4.03 -29.75 0.40
C LEU A 372 5.01 -28.56 0.39
N THR A 373 4.95 -27.77 -0.67
CA THR A 373 5.65 -26.48 -0.73
C THR A 373 4.75 -25.38 -0.19
N ILE A 374 5.26 -24.62 0.81
CA ILE A 374 4.49 -23.62 1.55
C ILE A 374 5.17 -22.26 1.41
N GLY A 375 4.40 -21.27 0.96
CA GLY A 375 4.78 -19.86 1.04
C GLY A 375 4.21 -19.23 2.30
N TYR A 376 5.02 -18.50 3.04
CA TYR A 376 4.60 -17.84 4.25
C TYR A 376 4.86 -16.33 4.16
N MET A 377 3.87 -15.54 4.48
CA MET A 377 3.96 -14.08 4.58
C MET A 377 3.52 -13.66 5.99
N PRO A 378 4.45 -13.34 6.91
CA PRO A 378 4.12 -12.88 8.24
C PRO A 378 3.70 -11.42 8.25
N GLN A 379 3.01 -11.00 9.30
CA GLN A 379 2.63 -9.60 9.53
C GLN A 379 3.86 -8.66 9.56
N ARG A 380 4.97 -9.11 10.17
CA ARG A 380 6.26 -8.40 10.20
C ARG A 380 7.23 -9.07 9.24
N TYR A 381 7.51 -8.40 8.14
CA TYR A 381 8.35 -8.93 7.05
C TYR A 381 9.79 -9.20 7.48
N ASP A 382 10.33 -8.42 8.43
CA ASP A 382 11.68 -8.58 8.98
C ASP A 382 11.90 -9.94 9.68
N ALA A 383 10.82 -10.67 9.99
CA ALA A 383 10.91 -12.03 10.53
C ALA A 383 11.41 -13.07 9.50
N ILE A 384 11.28 -12.76 8.21
CA ILE A 384 11.67 -13.66 7.09
C ILE A 384 12.72 -13.02 6.21
N LEU A 385 12.61 -11.71 5.96
CA LEU A 385 13.54 -11.00 5.08
C LEU A 385 14.91 -10.85 5.78
N PRO A 386 16.00 -11.30 5.15
CA PRO A 386 17.36 -11.08 5.66
C PRO A 386 17.76 -9.62 5.43
N VAL A 387 17.53 -8.78 6.42
CA VAL A 387 17.60 -7.31 6.33
C VAL A 387 18.94 -6.77 5.86
N GLU A 388 20.03 -7.54 6.07
CA GLU A 388 21.40 -7.17 5.66
C GLU A 388 21.69 -7.45 4.17
N LEU A 389 20.89 -8.31 3.52
CA LEU A 389 21.08 -8.64 2.11
C LEU A 389 20.40 -7.60 1.20
N SER A 390 20.87 -7.53 -0.04
CA SER A 390 20.13 -6.78 -1.07
C SER A 390 18.98 -7.63 -1.65
N PRO A 391 17.92 -7.00 -2.21
CA PRO A 391 16.84 -7.70 -2.89
C PRO A 391 17.30 -8.71 -3.93
N ILE A 392 18.28 -8.34 -4.76
CA ILE A 392 18.85 -9.26 -5.76
C ILE A 392 19.53 -10.45 -5.08
N ALA A 393 20.31 -10.22 -4.02
CA ALA A 393 21.00 -11.29 -3.31
C ALA A 393 20.01 -12.23 -2.60
N PHE A 394 18.94 -11.70 -2.03
CA PHE A 394 17.89 -12.47 -1.39
C PHE A 394 17.13 -13.38 -2.36
N LEU A 395 16.81 -12.88 -3.55
CA LEU A 395 16.04 -13.65 -4.55
C LEU A 395 16.90 -14.62 -5.37
N SER A 396 18.23 -14.43 -5.41
CA SER A 396 19.13 -15.25 -6.21
C SER A 396 19.44 -16.57 -5.51
N LYS A 397 19.29 -17.70 -6.22
CA LYS A 397 19.60 -19.05 -5.75
C LYS A 397 20.97 -19.54 -6.21
N THR A 398 21.30 -19.27 -7.49
CA THR A 398 22.54 -19.75 -8.11
C THR A 398 23.62 -18.68 -8.16
N GLY A 399 23.24 -17.41 -8.16
CA GLY A 399 24.12 -16.26 -8.33
C GLY A 399 24.57 -16.02 -9.77
N ASP A 400 24.03 -16.77 -10.73
CA ASP A 400 24.38 -16.63 -12.14
C ASP A 400 23.93 -15.30 -12.72
N LYS A 401 24.69 -14.80 -13.71
CA LYS A 401 24.39 -13.51 -14.34
C LYS A 401 23.01 -13.49 -15.00
N SER A 402 22.62 -14.57 -15.67
CA SER A 402 21.31 -14.70 -16.31
C SER A 402 20.15 -14.67 -15.30
N GLU A 403 20.30 -15.32 -14.15
CA GLU A 403 19.32 -15.27 -13.05
C GLU A 403 19.18 -13.85 -12.51
N ARG A 404 20.30 -13.16 -12.26
CA ARG A 404 20.30 -11.78 -11.78
C ARG A 404 19.64 -10.80 -12.76
N GLU A 405 19.83 -10.99 -14.06
CA GLU A 405 19.17 -10.16 -15.08
C GLU A 405 17.65 -10.35 -15.06
N VAL A 406 17.17 -11.59 -14.91
CA VAL A 406 15.73 -11.90 -14.77
C VAL A 406 15.16 -11.31 -13.49
N ILE A 407 15.83 -11.51 -12.34
CA ILE A 407 15.41 -10.94 -11.05
C ILE A 407 15.36 -9.40 -11.12
N SER A 408 16.39 -8.76 -11.69
CA SER A 408 16.43 -7.30 -11.86
C SER A 408 15.28 -6.81 -12.74
N SER A 409 14.88 -7.57 -13.77
CA SER A 409 13.74 -7.25 -14.61
C SER A 409 12.43 -7.32 -13.83
N HIS A 410 12.23 -8.34 -13.00
CA HIS A 410 11.05 -8.46 -12.13
C HIS A 410 10.97 -7.33 -11.10
N LEU A 411 12.10 -7.02 -10.44
CA LEU A 411 12.17 -5.90 -9.51
C LEU A 411 11.90 -4.55 -10.19
N ALA A 412 12.42 -4.35 -11.40
CA ALA A 412 12.15 -3.14 -12.19
C ALA A 412 10.66 -2.99 -12.55
N ASN A 413 9.97 -4.10 -12.83
CA ASN A 413 8.52 -4.10 -13.08
C ASN A 413 7.69 -3.79 -11.81
N LEU A 414 8.27 -4.00 -10.63
CA LEU A 414 7.71 -3.61 -9.34
C LEU A 414 8.13 -2.20 -8.91
N ASN A 415 8.73 -1.42 -9.82
CA ASN A 415 9.20 -0.05 -9.62
C ASN A 415 10.36 0.11 -8.62
N PHE A 416 11.18 -0.93 -8.41
CA PHE A 416 12.43 -0.76 -7.68
C PHE A 416 13.44 0.02 -8.53
N SER A 417 14.09 1.00 -7.92
CA SER A 417 15.23 1.69 -8.51
C SER A 417 16.49 0.79 -8.49
N HIS A 418 17.50 1.15 -9.27
CA HIS A 418 18.77 0.40 -9.28
C HIS A 418 19.43 0.38 -7.91
N ASP A 419 19.34 1.46 -7.16
CA ASP A 419 19.94 1.58 -5.81
C ASP A 419 19.20 0.69 -4.83
N GLU A 420 17.85 0.72 -4.81
CA GLU A 420 17.01 -0.13 -3.97
C GLU A 420 17.20 -1.63 -4.25
N MET A 421 17.53 -2.02 -5.48
CA MET A 421 17.81 -3.42 -5.83
C MET A 421 19.13 -3.93 -5.23
N ASN A 422 20.10 -3.03 -4.98
CA ASN A 422 21.47 -3.37 -4.59
C ASN A 422 21.84 -2.95 -3.15
N HIS A 423 21.04 -2.12 -2.49
CA HIS A 423 21.23 -1.76 -1.08
C HIS A 423 20.53 -2.76 -0.15
N ALA A 424 20.75 -2.63 1.15
CA ALA A 424 20.21 -3.53 2.14
C ALA A 424 18.68 -3.47 2.20
N ILE A 425 18.03 -4.61 2.42
CA ILE A 425 16.56 -4.71 2.57
C ILE A 425 16.09 -3.88 3.78
N SER A 426 16.95 -3.65 4.80
CA SER A 426 16.65 -2.73 5.91
C SER A 426 16.21 -1.34 5.44
N ASP A 427 16.78 -0.85 4.35
CA ASP A 427 16.56 0.51 3.82
C ASP A 427 15.25 0.64 3.01
N LEU A 428 14.59 -0.48 2.73
CA LEU A 428 13.34 -0.50 2.00
C LEU A 428 12.15 -0.10 2.90
N SER A 429 11.18 0.57 2.32
CA SER A 429 9.89 0.83 2.96
C SER A 429 9.09 -0.46 3.17
N GLY A 430 8.09 -0.44 4.07
CA GLY A 430 7.23 -1.61 4.32
C GLY A 430 6.50 -2.08 3.07
N GLY A 431 5.99 -1.16 2.24
CA GLY A 431 5.38 -1.49 0.95
C GLY A 431 6.36 -2.15 -0.03
N GLN A 432 7.61 -1.68 -0.07
CA GLN A 432 8.66 -2.29 -0.89
C GLN A 432 9.04 -3.69 -0.37
N LYS A 433 9.19 -3.85 0.94
CA LYS A 433 9.39 -5.16 1.57
C LYS A 433 8.24 -6.12 1.25
N GLY A 434 7.01 -5.62 1.26
CA GLY A 434 5.81 -6.37 0.84
C GLY A 434 5.89 -6.82 -0.63
N LYS A 435 6.21 -5.90 -1.55
CA LYS A 435 6.41 -6.23 -2.99
C LYS A 435 7.54 -7.25 -3.20
N LEU A 436 8.64 -7.10 -2.47
CA LEU A 436 9.76 -8.06 -2.52
C LEU A 436 9.34 -9.45 -2.06
N LEU A 437 8.58 -9.53 -0.96
CA LEU A 437 8.09 -10.80 -0.43
C LEU A 437 7.05 -11.44 -1.35
N LEU A 438 6.16 -10.67 -1.97
CA LEU A 438 5.25 -11.16 -3.01
C LEU A 438 6.02 -11.76 -4.19
N LEU A 439 7.07 -11.08 -4.66
CA LEU A 439 7.90 -11.59 -5.75
C LEU A 439 8.60 -12.90 -5.33
N HIS A 440 9.12 -12.98 -4.11
CA HIS A 440 9.70 -14.20 -3.57
C HIS A 440 8.69 -15.35 -3.58
N LEU A 441 7.46 -15.13 -3.08
CA LEU A 441 6.39 -16.14 -3.11
C LEU A 441 6.06 -16.59 -4.54
N VAL A 442 6.01 -15.67 -5.48
CA VAL A 442 5.75 -16.00 -6.89
C VAL A 442 6.88 -16.85 -7.48
N LEU A 443 8.15 -16.57 -7.16
CA LEU A 443 9.31 -17.32 -7.65
C LEU A 443 9.43 -18.73 -7.00
N GLU A 444 9.00 -18.89 -5.76
CA GLU A 444 9.01 -20.19 -5.06
C GLU A 444 7.88 -21.12 -5.53
N ASN A 445 6.85 -20.63 -6.19
CA ASN A 445 5.71 -21.39 -6.69
C ASN A 445 5.10 -22.34 -5.63
N PRO A 446 4.74 -21.89 -4.43
CA PRO A 446 4.19 -22.73 -3.38
C PRO A 446 2.84 -23.32 -3.77
N GLN A 447 2.46 -24.45 -3.15
CA GLN A 447 1.16 -25.10 -3.31
C GLN A 447 0.13 -24.65 -2.26
N LEU A 448 0.63 -24.13 -1.13
CA LEU A 448 -0.14 -23.54 -0.05
C LEU A 448 0.47 -22.19 0.32
N LEU A 449 -0.36 -21.16 0.40
CA LEU A 449 -0.01 -19.88 0.97
C LEU A 449 -0.57 -19.73 2.38
N ILE A 450 0.26 -19.28 3.31
CA ILE A 450 -0.12 -18.89 4.66
C ILE A 450 0.21 -17.40 4.81
N LEU A 451 -0.82 -16.57 4.96
CA LEU A 451 -0.70 -15.12 4.84
C LEU A 451 -1.26 -14.41 6.08
N ASP A 452 -0.45 -13.55 6.68
CA ASP A 452 -0.84 -12.73 7.84
C ASP A 452 -0.88 -11.24 7.44
N GLU A 453 -2.08 -10.67 7.32
CA GLU A 453 -2.37 -9.30 6.88
C GLU A 453 -1.71 -8.93 5.53
N PRO A 454 -2.00 -9.68 4.44
CA PRO A 454 -1.26 -9.55 3.19
C PRO A 454 -1.46 -8.23 2.43
N THR A 455 -2.48 -7.44 2.75
CA THR A 455 -2.78 -6.15 2.11
C THR A 455 -2.32 -4.94 2.92
N ARG A 456 -1.93 -5.12 4.17
CA ARG A 456 -1.73 -4.06 5.17
C ARG A 456 -0.75 -2.95 4.76
N ASN A 457 0.39 -3.31 4.17
CA ASN A 457 1.47 -2.35 3.85
C ASN A 457 1.41 -1.84 2.40
N PHE A 458 0.30 -2.06 1.72
CA PHE A 458 0.09 -1.59 0.35
C PHE A 458 -0.81 -0.37 0.34
N SER A 459 -0.51 0.56 -0.56
CA SER A 459 -1.37 1.72 -0.77
C SER A 459 -2.79 1.29 -1.20
N PRO A 460 -3.81 2.11 -0.96
CA PRO A 460 -5.17 1.80 -1.39
C PRO A 460 -5.27 1.54 -2.90
N THR A 461 -4.41 2.18 -3.69
CA THR A 461 -4.36 2.00 -5.16
C THR A 461 -3.63 0.73 -5.60
N SER A 462 -2.78 0.13 -4.74
CA SER A 462 -2.09 -1.15 -4.97
C SER A 462 -2.88 -2.37 -4.49
N GLN A 463 -3.71 -2.22 -3.46
CA GLN A 463 -4.47 -3.31 -2.83
C GLN A 463 -5.33 -4.11 -3.81
N PRO A 464 -6.07 -3.52 -4.78
CA PRO A 464 -6.84 -4.27 -5.76
C PRO A 464 -6.00 -5.27 -6.57
N GLN A 465 -4.74 -4.91 -6.89
CA GLN A 465 -3.83 -5.76 -7.63
C GLN A 465 -3.30 -6.93 -6.77
N VAL A 466 -3.05 -6.67 -5.48
CA VAL A 466 -2.69 -7.72 -4.51
C VAL A 466 -3.84 -8.70 -4.32
N ARG A 467 -5.08 -8.20 -4.19
CA ARG A 467 -6.28 -9.04 -4.10
C ARG A 467 -6.43 -9.90 -5.36
N GLN A 468 -6.29 -9.31 -6.55
CA GLN A 468 -6.37 -10.03 -7.82
C GLN A 468 -5.28 -11.10 -7.96
N LEU A 469 -4.06 -10.84 -7.47
CA LEU A 469 -2.97 -11.82 -7.43
C LEU A 469 -3.37 -13.07 -6.62
N PHE A 470 -3.94 -12.88 -5.42
CA PHE A 470 -4.37 -13.98 -4.55
C PHE A 470 -5.68 -14.62 -5.00
N GLU A 471 -6.61 -13.86 -5.58
CA GLU A 471 -7.83 -14.40 -6.20
C GLU A 471 -7.50 -15.38 -7.32
N ASN A 472 -6.54 -15.03 -8.17
CA ASN A 472 -6.11 -15.88 -9.29
C ASN A 472 -5.10 -16.98 -8.90
N TYR A 473 -4.69 -17.04 -7.63
CA TYR A 473 -3.80 -18.09 -7.16
C TYR A 473 -4.49 -19.46 -7.19
N PRO A 474 -3.90 -20.48 -7.87
CA PRO A 474 -4.57 -21.76 -8.10
C PRO A 474 -4.44 -22.75 -6.94
N GLY A 475 -3.61 -22.46 -5.93
CA GLY A 475 -3.39 -23.30 -4.76
C GLY A 475 -4.33 -22.99 -3.59
N ALA A 476 -4.03 -23.57 -2.43
CA ALA A 476 -4.75 -23.30 -1.19
C ALA A 476 -4.21 -22.03 -0.50
N ILE A 477 -5.10 -21.28 0.15
CA ILE A 477 -4.75 -20.13 0.98
C ILE A 477 -5.33 -20.31 2.38
N LEU A 478 -4.52 -20.04 3.39
CA LEU A 478 -4.96 -19.83 4.76
C LEU A 478 -4.46 -18.43 5.18
N THR A 479 -5.38 -17.53 5.48
CA THR A 479 -5.03 -16.13 5.73
C THR A 479 -5.71 -15.55 6.96
N VAL A 480 -5.04 -14.61 7.61
CA VAL A 480 -5.60 -13.70 8.61
C VAL A 480 -5.68 -12.33 7.95
N SER A 481 -6.81 -11.67 8.01
CA SER A 481 -6.95 -10.29 7.52
C SER A 481 -8.11 -9.55 8.21
N HIS A 482 -7.97 -8.23 8.32
CA HIS A 482 -9.02 -7.30 8.69
C HIS A 482 -9.61 -6.56 7.46
N ASP A 483 -9.02 -6.74 6.27
CA ASP A 483 -9.50 -6.18 5.01
C ASP A 483 -10.72 -6.96 4.52
N VAL A 484 -11.90 -6.36 4.66
CA VAL A 484 -13.19 -6.95 4.26
C VAL A 484 -13.23 -7.21 2.75
N ASN A 485 -12.68 -6.29 1.94
CA ASN A 485 -12.65 -6.43 0.48
C ASN A 485 -11.77 -7.61 0.06
N TYR A 486 -10.61 -7.79 0.72
CA TYR A 486 -9.74 -8.93 0.51
C TYR A 486 -10.44 -10.25 0.88
N LEU A 487 -11.06 -10.32 2.04
CA LEU A 487 -11.75 -11.52 2.51
C LEU A 487 -12.90 -11.93 1.57
N ARG A 488 -13.73 -10.97 1.13
CA ARG A 488 -14.84 -11.22 0.20
C ARG A 488 -14.39 -11.68 -1.17
N GLN A 489 -13.30 -11.09 -1.68
CA GLN A 489 -12.81 -11.37 -3.04
C GLN A 489 -12.00 -12.66 -3.11
N VAL A 490 -11.21 -12.97 -2.09
CA VAL A 490 -10.23 -14.08 -2.14
C VAL A 490 -10.74 -15.32 -1.42
N CYS A 491 -11.40 -15.19 -0.26
CA CYS A 491 -11.74 -16.30 0.60
C CYS A 491 -13.10 -16.93 0.26
N GLN A 492 -13.17 -18.26 0.31
CA GLN A 492 -14.39 -19.04 0.11
C GLN A 492 -15.11 -19.32 1.42
N LYS A 493 -14.34 -19.34 2.53
CA LYS A 493 -14.84 -19.52 3.89
C LYS A 493 -14.13 -18.59 4.83
N ILE A 494 -14.85 -18.09 5.81
CA ILE A 494 -14.30 -17.19 6.81
C ILE A 494 -14.66 -17.73 8.18
N TYR A 495 -13.65 -17.80 9.06
CA TYR A 495 -13.81 -18.24 10.43
C TYR A 495 -13.49 -17.11 11.39
N ARG A 496 -14.32 -16.95 12.40
CA ARG A 496 -14.04 -16.04 13.52
C ARG A 496 -13.36 -16.83 14.63
N LEU A 497 -12.21 -16.30 15.08
CA LEU A 497 -11.48 -16.81 16.23
C LEU A 497 -11.82 -15.98 17.46
N ASP A 498 -12.29 -16.65 18.50
CA ASP A 498 -12.51 -16.07 19.83
C ASP A 498 -11.99 -17.02 20.94
N SER A 499 -12.32 -16.71 22.21
CA SER A 499 -11.97 -17.52 23.36
C SER A 499 -12.61 -18.91 23.38
N GLN A 500 -13.69 -19.10 22.62
CA GLN A 500 -14.44 -20.38 22.55
C GLN A 500 -14.00 -21.26 21.37
N GLY A 501 -13.21 -20.71 20.43
CA GLY A 501 -12.68 -21.48 19.32
C GLY A 501 -12.82 -20.81 17.95
N LEU A 502 -13.00 -21.62 16.91
CA LEU A 502 -13.23 -21.17 15.53
C LEU A 502 -14.66 -21.46 15.12
N GLU A 503 -15.39 -20.43 14.71
CA GLU A 503 -16.74 -20.49 14.17
C GLU A 503 -16.78 -19.97 12.74
N GLU A 504 -17.47 -20.65 11.82
CA GLU A 504 -17.64 -20.16 10.44
C GLU A 504 -18.66 -19.01 10.44
N VAL A 505 -18.27 -17.90 9.79
CA VAL A 505 -19.08 -16.67 9.73
C VAL A 505 -19.19 -16.18 8.28
N GLU A 506 -20.27 -15.45 7.98
CA GLU A 506 -20.44 -14.68 6.75
C GLU A 506 -20.07 -13.20 7.01
N ILE A 507 -19.30 -12.58 6.08
CA ILE A 507 -18.89 -11.17 6.16
C ILE A 507 -19.47 -10.37 4.98
#